data_251bbacd9b43159dacdcc1f016c29e9d
#
_entry.id   251bbacd9b43159dacdcc1f016c29e9d
#
_cell.length_a   1.000
_cell.length_b   1.000
_cell.length_c   1.000
_cell.angle_alpha   90.00
_cell.angle_beta   90.00
_cell.angle_gamma   90.00
#
_symmetry.space_group_name_H-M   'P 1'
#
loop_
_entity.id
_entity.type
_entity.pdbx_description
1 polymer ?
#
loop_
_entity_poly.entity_id
_entity_poly.type
_entity_poly.pdbx_seq_one_letter_code
_entity_poly.pdbx_strand_id
1 'polypeptide(L)'
;MHSQMSGLPPSPPVGTKEDPAKAVDGLLSLTEFQVVGAAKAMPADKYSFAPAQGIFAASQTTQFDTVRTFVAQVTHVAQANYFFFGWSGIQPDRDVKAIGSITTKDEAVAALEASFVYAHKAIATITPENAFVAIKPIDGFSTRTTIAAFAAAHGYDHYGQMVEYLRMNGIVPPASAK
;
A
#
# COMPACT_ATOMS: atom_id res chain seq x y z
N MET A 1 -1.63 20.59 11.83
CA MET A 1 -2.01 21.28 10.59
C MET A 1 -1.96 20.28 9.45
N HIS A 2 -3.12 19.91 8.89
CA HIS A 2 -3.29 18.84 7.90
C HIS A 2 -3.15 19.41 6.49
N SER A 3 -1.93 19.67 6.04
CA SER A 3 -1.69 20.35 4.75
C SER A 3 -1.36 19.41 3.58
N GLN A 4 -1.69 18.13 3.63
CA GLN A 4 -1.33 17.20 2.54
C GLN A 4 -2.42 16.21 2.13
N MET A 5 -3.69 16.59 2.24
CA MET A 5 -4.78 15.86 1.60
C MET A 5 -5.21 16.51 0.28
N SER A 6 -4.27 17.12 -0.44
CA SER A 6 -4.55 17.92 -1.66
C SER A 6 -4.89 17.11 -2.91
N GLY A 7 -5.18 15.83 -2.78
CA GLY A 7 -5.62 14.97 -3.90
C GLY A 7 -6.99 14.34 -3.70
N LEU A 8 -7.59 14.47 -2.52
CA LEU A 8 -8.92 13.91 -2.30
C LEU A 8 -10.01 14.86 -2.83
N PRO A 9 -11.11 14.33 -3.40
CA PRO A 9 -12.25 15.16 -3.79
C PRO A 9 -12.85 15.87 -2.55
N PRO A 10 -13.53 17.01 -2.74
CA PRO A 10 -14.18 17.69 -1.61
C PRO A 10 -15.21 16.78 -0.95
N SER A 11 -15.26 16.85 0.39
CA SER A 11 -16.22 16.06 1.16
C SER A 11 -17.64 16.41 0.79
N PRO A 12 -18.55 15.43 0.65
CA PRO A 12 -19.96 15.71 0.38
C PRO A 12 -20.62 16.42 1.59
N PRO A 13 -21.76 17.10 1.38
CA PRO A 13 -22.53 17.69 2.47
C PRO A 13 -22.89 16.68 3.55
N VAL A 14 -22.92 17.14 4.81
CA VAL A 14 -23.33 16.29 5.95
C VAL A 14 -24.73 15.72 5.72
N GLY A 15 -24.89 14.40 5.95
CA GLY A 15 -26.14 13.67 5.74
C GLY A 15 -26.31 13.10 4.33
N THR A 16 -25.41 13.39 3.39
CA THR A 16 -25.40 12.76 2.07
C THR A 16 -25.02 11.28 2.20
N LYS A 17 -25.76 10.40 1.52
CA LYS A 17 -25.34 9.01 1.36
C LYS A 17 -24.21 8.94 0.32
N GLU A 18 -23.06 8.46 0.71
CA GLU A 18 -21.98 8.17 -0.21
C GLU A 18 -22.13 6.79 -0.85
N ASP A 19 -21.66 6.71 -2.08
CA ASP A 19 -21.47 5.44 -2.76
C ASP A 19 -20.34 4.64 -2.06
N PRO A 20 -20.56 3.37 -1.71
CA PRO A 20 -19.56 2.58 -0.98
C PRO A 20 -18.26 2.38 -1.75
N ALA A 21 -18.31 2.29 -3.10
CA ALA A 21 -17.10 2.22 -3.91
C ALA A 21 -16.28 3.51 -3.79
N LYS A 22 -16.93 4.68 -3.89
CA LYS A 22 -16.23 5.97 -3.76
C LYS A 22 -15.61 6.18 -2.39
N ALA A 23 -16.33 5.82 -1.33
CA ALA A 23 -15.83 5.97 0.05
C ALA A 23 -14.56 5.15 0.27
N VAL A 24 -14.54 3.89 -0.20
CA VAL A 24 -13.38 3.01 -0.06
C VAL A 24 -12.26 3.40 -1.02
N ASP A 25 -12.59 3.81 -2.24
CA ASP A 25 -11.62 4.25 -3.24
C ASP A 25 -10.85 5.50 -2.78
N GLY A 26 -11.53 6.42 -2.11
CA GLY A 26 -10.86 7.57 -1.49
C GLY A 26 -9.80 7.17 -0.46
N LEU A 27 -10.09 6.16 0.37
CA LEU A 27 -9.10 5.65 1.33
C LEU A 27 -7.93 4.96 0.62
N LEU A 28 -8.22 4.15 -0.42
CA LEU A 28 -7.17 3.48 -1.19
C LEU A 28 -6.30 4.49 -1.95
N SER A 29 -6.90 5.52 -2.56
CA SER A 29 -6.17 6.59 -3.27
C SER A 29 -5.19 7.33 -2.37
N LEU A 30 -5.56 7.61 -1.12
CA LEU A 30 -4.65 8.21 -0.15
C LEU A 30 -3.49 7.27 0.19
N THR A 31 -3.79 5.99 0.38
CA THR A 31 -2.77 4.96 0.64
C THR A 31 -1.82 4.84 -0.55
N GLU A 32 -2.34 4.76 -1.78
CA GLU A 32 -1.55 4.74 -3.01
C GLU A 32 -0.60 5.93 -3.09
N PHE A 33 -1.13 7.15 -2.94
CA PHE A 33 -0.32 8.37 -2.98
C PHE A 33 0.88 8.31 -2.04
N GLN A 34 0.67 7.84 -0.81
CA GLN A 34 1.72 7.79 0.20
C GLN A 34 2.70 6.64 -0.03
N VAL A 35 2.21 5.45 -0.32
CA VAL A 35 3.05 4.25 -0.53
C VAL A 35 3.89 4.38 -1.80
N VAL A 36 3.27 4.80 -2.92
CA VAL A 36 3.99 5.02 -4.19
C VAL A 36 4.98 6.19 -4.04
N GLY A 37 4.58 7.25 -3.35
CA GLY A 37 5.47 8.36 -3.04
C GLY A 37 6.71 7.92 -2.26
N ALA A 38 6.54 7.09 -1.22
CA ALA A 38 7.66 6.54 -0.45
C ALA A 38 8.54 5.62 -1.31
N ALA A 39 7.94 4.75 -2.12
CA ALA A 39 8.66 3.87 -3.04
C ALA A 39 9.53 4.66 -4.03
N LYS A 40 9.00 5.72 -4.62
CA LYS A 40 9.73 6.60 -5.55
C LYS A 40 10.84 7.39 -4.87
N ALA A 41 10.68 7.75 -3.61
CA ALA A 41 11.65 8.59 -2.88
C ALA A 41 12.96 7.85 -2.57
N MET A 42 12.95 6.54 -2.37
CA MET A 42 14.16 5.76 -2.11
C MET A 42 15.04 5.69 -3.36
N PRO A 43 16.34 6.07 -3.30
CA PRO A 43 17.28 5.90 -4.39
C PRO A 43 17.45 4.43 -4.81
N ALA A 44 17.74 4.18 -6.07
CA ALA A 44 17.84 2.82 -6.62
C ALA A 44 18.95 1.98 -5.95
N ASP A 45 20.08 2.61 -5.65
CA ASP A 45 21.23 1.98 -4.95
C ASP A 45 20.91 1.59 -3.49
N LYS A 46 19.82 2.08 -2.94
CA LYS A 46 19.34 1.80 -1.58
C LYS A 46 18.10 0.88 -1.52
N TYR A 47 17.68 0.36 -2.66
CA TYR A 47 16.50 -0.51 -2.70
C TYR A 47 16.69 -1.86 -1.99
N SER A 48 17.92 -2.31 -1.83
CA SER A 48 18.27 -3.49 -1.01
C SER A 48 18.43 -3.20 0.48
N PHE A 49 18.25 -1.95 0.92
CA PHE A 49 18.40 -1.57 2.33
C PHE A 49 17.43 -2.34 3.22
N ALA A 50 17.93 -2.81 4.35
CA ALA A 50 17.17 -3.28 5.50
C ALA A 50 17.84 -2.78 6.78
N PRO A 51 17.10 -2.53 7.89
CA PRO A 51 17.70 -2.28 9.18
C PRO A 51 18.68 -3.40 9.58
N ALA A 52 19.81 -3.02 10.14
CA ALA A 52 20.84 -3.94 10.62
C ALA A 52 21.50 -3.38 11.89
N GLN A 53 22.15 -4.25 12.67
CA GLN A 53 22.79 -3.89 13.92
C GLN A 53 23.73 -2.66 13.79
N GLY A 54 24.43 -2.53 12.65
CA GLY A 54 25.42 -1.48 12.45
C GLY A 54 24.89 -0.04 12.40
N ILE A 55 23.56 0.16 12.31
CA ILE A 55 22.95 1.51 12.35
C ILE A 55 22.61 1.96 13.79
N PHE A 56 22.81 1.10 14.79
CA PHE A 56 22.53 1.36 16.20
C PHE A 56 23.81 1.47 17.02
N ALA A 57 23.72 2.02 18.22
CA ALA A 57 24.85 2.07 19.13
C ALA A 57 25.31 0.64 19.48
N ALA A 58 26.62 0.43 19.61
CA ALA A 58 27.21 -0.89 19.88
C ALA A 58 26.71 -1.54 21.20
N SER A 59 26.20 -0.72 22.14
CA SER A 59 25.62 -1.18 23.40
C SER A 59 24.17 -1.69 23.26
N GLN A 60 23.51 -1.47 22.11
CA GLN A 60 22.14 -1.91 21.87
C GLN A 60 22.15 -3.32 21.27
N THR A 61 21.35 -4.20 21.84
CA THR A 61 21.04 -5.51 21.23
C THR A 61 19.77 -5.34 20.39
N THR A 62 19.86 -5.65 19.11
CA THR A 62 18.76 -5.56 18.17
C THR A 62 18.53 -6.90 17.49
N GLN A 63 17.31 -7.16 17.04
CA GLN A 63 16.94 -8.38 16.34
C GLN A 63 16.24 -8.03 15.03
N PHE A 64 16.92 -8.30 13.94
CA PHE A 64 16.45 -7.97 12.59
C PHE A 64 16.26 -9.20 11.68
N ASP A 65 16.25 -10.40 12.26
CA ASP A 65 15.97 -11.61 11.49
C ASP A 65 14.59 -11.50 10.85
N THR A 66 14.51 -11.89 9.58
CA THR A 66 13.27 -11.85 8.79
C THR A 66 12.74 -10.46 8.40
N VAL A 67 13.42 -9.36 8.75
CA VAL A 67 13.05 -8.03 8.30
C VAL A 67 13.17 -7.94 6.77
N ARG A 68 12.12 -7.43 6.13
CA ARG A 68 12.13 -7.23 4.67
C ARG A 68 13.08 -6.09 4.27
N THR A 69 13.75 -6.26 3.14
CA THR A 69 14.42 -5.14 2.47
C THR A 69 13.39 -4.13 1.95
N PHE A 70 13.84 -2.93 1.60
CA PHE A 70 12.95 -1.90 1.05
C PHE A 70 12.22 -2.40 -0.22
N VAL A 71 12.96 -3.03 -1.16
CA VAL A 71 12.33 -3.62 -2.35
C VAL A 71 11.30 -4.69 -1.97
N ALA A 72 11.59 -5.51 -0.96
CA ALA A 72 10.67 -6.54 -0.51
C ALA A 72 9.42 -5.96 0.18
N GLN A 73 9.49 -4.77 0.80
CA GLN A 73 8.30 -4.04 1.26
C GLN A 73 7.42 -3.61 0.08
N VAL A 74 8.03 -2.98 -0.94
CA VAL A 74 7.32 -2.50 -2.13
C VAL A 74 6.64 -3.64 -2.89
N THR A 75 7.36 -4.71 -3.17
CA THR A 75 6.83 -5.87 -3.90
C THR A 75 5.77 -6.64 -3.11
N HIS A 76 5.91 -6.69 -1.79
CA HIS A 76 4.91 -7.30 -0.92
C HIS A 76 3.57 -6.54 -0.97
N VAL A 77 3.58 -5.21 -0.89
CA VAL A 77 2.35 -4.42 -1.03
C VAL A 77 1.72 -4.63 -2.41
N ALA A 78 2.54 -4.69 -3.47
CA ALA A 78 2.04 -4.98 -4.81
C ALA A 78 1.34 -6.36 -4.89
N GLN A 79 1.97 -7.41 -4.35
CA GLN A 79 1.36 -8.76 -4.31
C GLN A 79 0.10 -8.79 -3.45
N ALA A 80 0.11 -8.11 -2.31
CA ALA A 80 -1.02 -8.04 -1.39
C ALA A 80 -2.26 -7.40 -2.03
N ASN A 81 -2.08 -6.35 -2.84
CA ASN A 81 -3.18 -5.75 -3.59
C ASN A 81 -3.86 -6.78 -4.51
N TYR A 82 -3.10 -7.55 -5.30
CA TYR A 82 -3.69 -8.61 -6.13
C TYR A 82 -4.39 -9.68 -5.30
N PHE A 83 -3.86 -10.03 -4.13
CA PHE A 83 -4.48 -11.00 -3.23
C PHE A 83 -5.79 -10.48 -2.64
N PHE A 84 -5.78 -9.28 -2.04
CA PHE A 84 -6.96 -8.71 -1.38
C PHE A 84 -8.10 -8.43 -2.35
N PHE A 85 -7.82 -8.03 -3.57
CA PHE A 85 -8.83 -7.69 -4.57
C PHE A 85 -9.18 -8.85 -5.55
N GLY A 86 -8.64 -10.05 -5.33
CA GLY A 86 -8.92 -11.24 -6.15
C GLY A 86 -10.39 -11.67 -6.18
N TRP A 87 -11.19 -11.25 -5.19
CA TRP A 87 -12.64 -11.48 -5.17
C TRP A 87 -13.39 -10.81 -6.34
N SER A 88 -12.81 -9.83 -6.98
CA SER A 88 -13.42 -9.11 -8.10
C SER A 88 -13.63 -9.98 -9.36
N GLY A 89 -12.88 -11.06 -9.49
CA GLY A 89 -12.84 -11.89 -10.70
C GLY A 89 -12.04 -11.28 -11.85
N ILE A 90 -11.52 -10.06 -11.68
CA ILE A 90 -10.65 -9.42 -12.68
C ILE A 90 -9.33 -10.20 -12.72
N GLN A 91 -8.87 -10.53 -13.91
CA GLN A 91 -7.57 -11.21 -14.05
C GLN A 91 -6.44 -10.21 -13.86
N PRO A 92 -5.38 -10.57 -13.08
CA PRO A 92 -4.16 -9.78 -13.03
C PRO A 92 -3.55 -9.58 -14.41
N ASP A 93 -2.94 -8.42 -14.63
CA ASP A 93 -2.26 -8.04 -15.87
C ASP A 93 -0.85 -8.66 -16.00
N ARG A 94 -0.41 -9.42 -14.97
CA ARG A 94 0.93 -10.00 -14.87
C ARG A 94 0.97 -11.25 -14.01
N ASP A 95 2.11 -11.94 -14.03
CA ASP A 95 2.40 -13.00 -13.07
C ASP A 95 2.66 -12.41 -11.68
N VAL A 96 1.67 -12.53 -10.79
CA VAL A 96 1.74 -12.00 -9.41
C VAL A 96 2.86 -12.67 -8.59
N LYS A 97 3.18 -13.95 -8.88
CA LYS A 97 4.25 -14.65 -8.15
C LYS A 97 5.62 -14.09 -8.52
N ALA A 98 5.82 -13.72 -9.79
CA ALA A 98 7.06 -13.14 -10.26
C ALA A 98 7.40 -11.79 -9.61
N ILE A 99 6.39 -11.04 -9.12
CA ILE A 99 6.62 -9.77 -8.41
C ILE A 99 7.56 -9.96 -7.22
N GLY A 100 7.45 -11.06 -6.48
CA GLY A 100 8.32 -11.33 -5.32
C GLY A 100 9.80 -11.52 -5.65
N SER A 101 10.15 -11.73 -6.91
CA SER A 101 11.52 -11.89 -7.39
C SER A 101 12.13 -10.60 -7.95
N ILE A 102 11.39 -9.49 -7.96
CA ILE A 102 11.87 -8.19 -8.44
C ILE A 102 12.91 -7.64 -7.45
N THR A 103 14.01 -7.15 -7.99
CA THR A 103 15.13 -6.59 -7.20
C THR A 103 15.45 -5.14 -7.56
N THR A 104 14.92 -4.62 -8.67
CA THR A 104 15.20 -3.25 -9.14
C THR A 104 14.09 -2.28 -8.72
N LYS A 105 14.47 -1.01 -8.54
CA LYS A 105 13.52 0.06 -8.21
C LYS A 105 12.43 0.21 -9.25
N ASP A 106 12.82 0.34 -10.51
CA ASP A 106 11.89 0.70 -11.59
C ASP A 106 10.84 -0.39 -11.79
N GLU A 107 11.25 -1.67 -11.77
CA GLU A 107 10.31 -2.79 -11.86
C GLU A 107 9.41 -2.88 -10.63
N ALA A 108 9.94 -2.65 -9.42
CA ALA A 108 9.15 -2.70 -8.19
C ALA A 108 8.10 -1.57 -8.15
N VAL A 109 8.47 -0.34 -8.51
CA VAL A 109 7.54 0.78 -8.61
C VAL A 109 6.48 0.52 -9.67
N ALA A 110 6.87 0.05 -10.85
CA ALA A 110 5.91 -0.29 -11.92
C ALA A 110 4.94 -1.40 -11.50
N ALA A 111 5.42 -2.43 -10.77
CA ALA A 111 4.55 -3.46 -10.24
C ALA A 111 3.58 -2.95 -9.17
N LEU A 112 4.07 -2.06 -8.30
CA LEU A 112 3.25 -1.41 -7.27
C LEU A 112 2.14 -0.55 -7.89
N GLU A 113 2.47 0.33 -8.83
CA GLU A 113 1.49 1.18 -9.52
C GLU A 113 0.43 0.34 -10.25
N ALA A 114 0.85 -0.69 -10.98
CA ALA A 114 -0.09 -1.58 -11.66
C ALA A 114 -1.01 -2.33 -10.68
N SER A 115 -0.52 -2.69 -9.49
CA SER A 115 -1.34 -3.33 -8.46
C SER A 115 -2.42 -2.40 -7.90
N PHE A 116 -2.14 -1.10 -7.78
CA PHE A 116 -3.16 -0.10 -7.41
C PHE A 116 -4.18 0.11 -8.51
N VAL A 117 -3.76 0.15 -9.78
CA VAL A 117 -4.71 0.18 -10.91
C VAL A 117 -5.65 -1.02 -10.89
N TYR A 118 -5.14 -2.20 -10.58
CA TYR A 118 -5.95 -3.41 -10.40
C TYR A 118 -6.94 -3.27 -9.25
N ALA A 119 -6.48 -2.77 -8.10
CA ALA A 119 -7.30 -2.56 -6.91
C ALA A 119 -8.44 -1.55 -7.14
N HIS A 120 -8.17 -0.42 -7.80
CA HIS A 120 -9.20 0.56 -8.18
C HIS A 120 -10.27 -0.03 -9.11
N LYS A 121 -9.85 -0.84 -10.11
CA LYS A 121 -10.80 -1.54 -10.98
C LYS A 121 -11.69 -2.50 -10.19
N ALA A 122 -11.13 -3.21 -9.22
CA ALA A 122 -11.91 -4.10 -8.35
C ALA A 122 -12.90 -3.32 -7.48
N ILE A 123 -12.48 -2.23 -6.84
CA ILE A 123 -13.34 -1.36 -6.04
C ILE A 123 -14.50 -0.81 -6.87
N ALA A 124 -14.27 -0.44 -8.13
CA ALA A 124 -15.30 0.07 -9.02
C ALA A 124 -16.46 -0.94 -9.29
N THR A 125 -16.28 -2.22 -8.93
CA THR A 125 -17.35 -3.24 -9.00
C THR A 125 -18.22 -3.30 -7.75
N ILE A 126 -17.90 -2.54 -6.70
CA ILE A 126 -18.69 -2.46 -5.47
C ILE A 126 -19.93 -1.61 -5.75
N THR A 127 -21.09 -2.09 -5.34
CA THR A 127 -22.36 -1.38 -5.43
C THR A 127 -23.04 -1.32 -4.05
N PRO A 128 -24.02 -0.45 -3.82
CA PRO A 128 -24.78 -0.45 -2.57
C PRO A 128 -25.37 -1.82 -2.21
N GLU A 129 -25.76 -2.61 -3.21
CA GLU A 129 -26.38 -3.93 -3.03
C GLU A 129 -25.37 -5.00 -2.64
N ASN A 130 -24.11 -4.91 -3.07
CA ASN A 130 -23.11 -5.96 -2.87
C ASN A 130 -22.04 -5.60 -1.84
N ALA A 131 -21.92 -4.36 -1.43
CA ALA A 131 -20.86 -3.81 -0.58
C ALA A 131 -20.64 -4.60 0.72
N PHE A 132 -21.72 -4.98 1.38
CA PHE A 132 -21.74 -5.68 2.67
C PHE A 132 -22.28 -7.11 2.58
N VAL A 133 -22.49 -7.64 1.38
CA VAL A 133 -22.83 -9.06 1.20
C VAL A 133 -21.60 -9.91 1.47
N ALA A 134 -21.75 -10.92 2.33
CA ALA A 134 -20.67 -11.83 2.68
C ALA A 134 -20.15 -12.60 1.47
N ILE A 135 -18.84 -12.63 1.34
CA ILE A 135 -18.09 -13.40 0.33
C ILE A 135 -17.08 -14.31 1.04
N LYS A 136 -16.28 -15.08 0.30
CA LYS A 136 -15.20 -15.89 0.88
C LYS A 136 -14.27 -14.97 1.70
N PRO A 137 -14.03 -15.28 2.98
CA PRO A 137 -13.20 -14.44 3.84
C PRO A 137 -11.75 -14.36 3.36
N ILE A 138 -11.16 -13.17 3.55
CA ILE A 138 -9.73 -12.91 3.42
C ILE A 138 -9.26 -12.28 4.73
N ASP A 139 -8.30 -12.89 5.41
CA ASP A 139 -7.75 -12.45 6.70
C ASP A 139 -8.83 -12.08 7.75
N GLY A 140 -9.91 -12.85 7.79
CA GLY A 140 -11.02 -12.66 8.73
C GLY A 140 -12.09 -11.66 8.27
N PHE A 141 -11.86 -10.89 7.21
CA PHE A 141 -12.84 -9.98 6.61
C PHE A 141 -13.65 -10.68 5.52
N SER A 142 -14.96 -10.49 5.52
CA SER A 142 -15.88 -11.27 4.68
C SER A 142 -16.80 -10.43 3.78
N THR A 143 -16.56 -9.12 3.65
CA THR A 143 -17.29 -8.28 2.70
C THR A 143 -16.33 -7.51 1.80
N ARG A 144 -16.77 -7.16 0.59
CA ARG A 144 -15.94 -6.41 -0.37
C ARG A 144 -15.40 -5.12 0.25
N THR A 145 -16.27 -4.37 0.94
CA THR A 145 -15.91 -3.09 1.57
C THR A 145 -14.91 -3.26 2.70
N THR A 146 -15.10 -4.27 3.58
CA THR A 146 -14.16 -4.49 4.70
C THR A 146 -12.82 -5.03 4.24
N ILE A 147 -12.78 -5.88 3.20
CA ILE A 147 -11.53 -6.36 2.61
C ILE A 147 -10.78 -5.20 1.95
N ALA A 148 -11.47 -4.34 1.21
CA ALA A 148 -10.85 -3.17 0.58
C ALA A 148 -10.32 -2.15 1.61
N ALA A 149 -11.06 -1.92 2.70
CA ALA A 149 -10.60 -1.09 3.82
C ALA A 149 -9.36 -1.71 4.51
N PHE A 150 -9.36 -3.03 4.68
CA PHE A 150 -8.21 -3.74 5.24
C PHE A 150 -6.98 -3.69 4.32
N ALA A 151 -7.16 -3.77 3.01
CA ALA A 151 -6.07 -3.59 2.04
C ALA A 151 -5.39 -2.21 2.19
N ALA A 152 -6.18 -1.15 2.39
CA ALA A 152 -5.64 0.18 2.68
C ALA A 152 -4.90 0.21 4.03
N ALA A 153 -5.46 -0.38 5.09
CA ALA A 153 -4.81 -0.47 6.40
C ALA A 153 -3.48 -1.24 6.32
N HIS A 154 -3.43 -2.36 5.59
CA HIS A 154 -2.22 -3.11 5.32
C HIS A 154 -1.17 -2.28 4.56
N GLY A 155 -1.62 -1.48 3.58
CA GLY A 155 -0.75 -0.53 2.88
C GLY A 155 -0.13 0.50 3.85
N TYR A 156 -0.90 0.99 4.82
CA TYR A 156 -0.40 1.92 5.85
C TYR A 156 0.59 1.30 6.83
N ASP A 157 0.42 0.03 7.20
CA ASP A 157 1.40 -0.69 8.01
C ASP A 157 2.76 -0.71 7.31
N HIS A 158 2.79 -1.09 6.04
CA HIS A 158 4.01 -1.10 5.25
C HIS A 158 4.53 0.31 4.94
N TYR A 159 3.66 1.29 4.74
CA TYR A 159 4.06 2.69 4.57
C TYR A 159 4.82 3.21 5.79
N GLY A 160 4.37 2.89 7.00
CA GLY A 160 5.09 3.25 8.23
C GLY A 160 6.52 2.69 8.25
N GLN A 161 6.69 1.43 7.90
CA GLN A 161 8.00 0.79 7.80
C GLN A 161 8.88 1.44 6.72
N MET A 162 8.32 1.72 5.54
CA MET A 162 9.03 2.40 4.45
C MET A 162 9.47 3.81 4.84
N VAL A 163 8.65 4.55 5.58
CA VAL A 163 8.98 5.87 6.12
C VAL A 163 10.21 5.81 7.04
N GLU A 164 10.25 4.83 7.96
CA GLU A 164 11.41 4.64 8.83
C GLU A 164 12.67 4.28 8.02
N TYR A 165 12.57 3.44 6.99
CA TYR A 165 13.70 3.12 6.14
C TYR A 165 14.21 4.34 5.35
N LEU A 166 13.32 5.20 4.87
CA LEU A 166 13.72 6.47 4.25
C LEU A 166 14.50 7.34 5.23
N ARG A 167 13.99 7.53 6.47
CA ARG A 167 14.65 8.32 7.51
C ARG A 167 16.00 7.76 7.94
N MET A 168 16.13 6.45 8.07
CA MET A 168 17.41 5.78 8.33
C MET A 168 18.45 6.03 7.23
N ASN A 169 18.00 6.37 6.02
CA ASN A 169 18.85 6.74 4.89
C ASN A 169 18.96 8.26 4.68
N GLY A 170 18.52 9.08 5.65
CA GLY A 170 18.60 10.55 5.59
C GLY A 170 17.60 11.19 4.63
N ILE A 171 16.53 10.46 4.24
CA ILE A 171 15.53 10.92 3.27
C ILE A 171 14.27 11.35 4.02
N VAL A 172 13.80 12.58 3.76
CA VAL A 172 12.51 13.05 4.26
C VAL A 172 11.41 12.42 3.40
N PRO A 173 10.45 11.67 4.00
CA PRO A 173 9.34 11.12 3.25
C PRO A 173 8.53 12.22 2.55
N PRO A 174 8.03 12.00 1.29
CA PRO A 174 7.32 13.04 0.54
C PRO A 174 6.12 13.63 1.29
N ALA A 175 5.36 12.82 2.01
CA ALA A 175 4.23 13.28 2.83
C ALA A 175 4.64 14.15 4.05
N SER A 176 5.92 14.20 4.39
CA SER A 176 6.48 15.05 5.46
C SER A 176 7.32 16.21 4.91
N ALA A 177 7.54 16.30 3.61
CA ALA A 177 8.25 17.39 2.97
C ALA A 177 7.40 18.68 3.06
N LYS A 178 8.06 19.82 3.38
CA LYS A 178 7.44 21.14 3.44
C LYS A 178 7.45 21.80 2.07
#